data_8745e14d869cb48d8db1bead228c0357
#
_entry.id   8745e14d869cb48d8db1bead228c0357
#
_cell.length_a   1.000
_cell.length_b   1.000
_cell.length_c   1.000
_cell.angle_alpha   90.00
_cell.angle_beta   90.00
_cell.angle_gamma   90.00
#
_symmetry.space_group_name_H-M   'P 1'
#
loop_
_entity.id
_entity.type
_entity.pdbx_description
1 polymer ?
#
loop_
_entity_poly.entity_id
_entity_poly.type
_entity_poly.pdbx_seq_one_letter_code
_entity_poly.pdbx_strand_id
1 'polypeptide(L)'
;MPDHTASFESVFALRSPRPTSIPPIPPPELLSPVEPRQVVSSLAVLPTQMRLAQIVEMIHVASLLHDDVIDESPLRRGAASAPAAFGNKYSILGGDFLLGRASAALSRLGSMEVVELISSVIANLVEGEILQMKAVHGRDESEQVRPALGKDNWNIYLRKTYLKTASLMAKGSRSAVVLGGCREGEIWKEVAYAYGRNLGIAFQVSPKISRLGLG
;
A
#
# COMPACT_ATOMS: atom_id res chain seq x y z
N MET A 1 22.39 -3.00 -0.09
CA MET A 1 21.61 -2.03 -0.89
C MET A 1 20.83 -1.16 0.06
N PRO A 2 20.82 0.17 -0.05
CA PRO A 2 20.02 0.98 0.82
C PRO A 2 18.56 0.62 0.58
N ASP A 3 17.88 0.30 1.68
CA ASP A 3 16.46 0.05 1.68
C ASP A 3 15.74 1.29 1.15
N HIS A 4 15.13 1.20 -0.04
CA HIS A 4 14.31 2.25 -0.64
C HIS A 4 12.96 2.40 0.07
N THR A 5 12.84 1.92 1.30
CA THR A 5 11.86 2.45 2.23
C THR A 5 12.28 3.89 2.48
N ALA A 6 11.74 4.82 1.65
CA ALA A 6 11.93 6.24 1.85
C ALA A 6 11.87 6.52 3.34
N SER A 7 12.91 7.16 3.88
CA SER A 7 12.92 7.57 5.27
C SER A 7 11.60 8.26 5.56
N PHE A 8 11.04 8.04 6.72
CA PHE A 8 9.73 8.56 7.09
C PHE A 8 9.63 10.08 6.86
N GLU A 9 10.75 10.78 6.99
CA GLU A 9 10.88 12.20 6.66
C GLU A 9 10.60 12.54 5.19
N SER A 10 10.98 11.68 4.24
CA SER A 10 10.70 11.92 2.82
C SER A 10 9.24 11.64 2.45
N VAL A 11 8.53 10.82 3.23
CA VAL A 11 7.10 10.55 3.04
C VAL A 11 6.27 11.79 3.39
N PHE A 12 6.73 12.60 4.33
CA PHE A 12 6.04 13.80 4.82
C PHE A 12 6.62 15.12 4.34
N ALA A 13 7.72 15.13 3.62
CA ALA A 13 8.07 16.28 2.82
C ALA A 13 6.95 16.46 1.78
N LEU A 14 5.92 17.21 2.17
CA LEU A 14 4.91 17.78 1.26
C LEU A 14 5.55 18.70 0.19
N ARG A 15 6.83 18.97 0.30
CA ARG A 15 7.74 19.45 -0.71
C ARG A 15 8.61 18.26 -1.14
N SER A 16 8.11 17.44 -2.05
CA SER A 16 9.02 16.87 -3.05
C SER A 16 9.85 18.04 -3.56
N PRO A 17 11.20 17.97 -3.58
CA PRO A 17 11.94 18.96 -4.33
C PRO A 17 11.30 18.93 -5.71
N ARG A 18 10.69 20.04 -6.12
CA ARG A 18 10.29 20.20 -7.53
C ARG A 18 11.56 19.89 -8.28
N PRO A 19 11.53 18.95 -9.25
CA PRO A 19 12.66 18.80 -10.12
C PRO A 19 12.95 20.19 -10.64
N THR A 20 14.12 20.73 -10.32
CA THR A 20 14.54 22.08 -10.64
C THR A 20 14.64 22.31 -12.15
N SER A 21 14.36 21.28 -12.93
CA SER A 21 14.19 21.33 -14.37
C SER A 21 13.11 20.32 -14.77
N ILE A 22 11.88 20.77 -14.87
CA ILE A 22 10.95 20.15 -15.81
C ILE A 22 11.61 20.41 -17.16
N PRO A 23 12.03 19.38 -17.92
CA PRO A 23 12.49 19.62 -19.27
C PRO A 23 11.40 20.42 -19.98
N PRO A 24 11.76 21.48 -20.75
CA PRO A 24 10.77 22.27 -21.45
C PRO A 24 9.90 21.31 -22.27
N ILE A 25 8.57 21.46 -22.15
CA ILE A 25 7.61 20.71 -22.98
C ILE A 25 8.03 20.99 -24.42
N PRO A 26 8.41 19.98 -25.22
CA PRO A 26 8.78 20.21 -26.61
C PRO A 26 7.61 20.91 -27.30
N PRO A 27 7.89 21.87 -28.21
CA PRO A 27 6.83 22.56 -28.94
C PRO A 27 5.95 21.52 -29.66
N PRO A 28 4.65 21.77 -29.82
CA PRO A 28 3.68 20.83 -30.40
C PRO A 28 4.07 20.29 -31.78
N GLU A 29 4.88 21.03 -32.53
CA GLU A 29 5.37 20.69 -33.84
C GLU A 29 6.38 19.53 -33.87
N LEU A 30 6.98 19.18 -32.73
CA LEU A 30 7.89 18.03 -32.58
C LEU A 30 7.21 16.74 -32.16
N LEU A 31 5.92 16.80 -31.82
CA LEU A 31 5.13 15.60 -31.59
C LEU A 31 4.67 15.07 -32.96
N SER A 32 5.42 14.13 -33.52
CA SER A 32 4.96 13.38 -34.70
C SER A 32 3.56 12.84 -34.39
N PRO A 33 2.58 12.90 -35.32
CA PRO A 33 1.27 12.31 -35.11
C PRO A 33 1.45 10.86 -34.70
N VAL A 34 1.06 10.52 -33.48
CA VAL A 34 1.06 9.13 -33.00
C VAL A 34 0.00 8.40 -33.80
N GLU A 35 0.42 7.44 -34.61
CA GLU A 35 -0.48 6.60 -35.39
C GLU A 35 -1.59 6.04 -34.48
N PRO A 36 -2.86 6.12 -34.85
CA PRO A 36 -4.00 5.69 -34.00
C PRO A 36 -3.87 4.24 -33.49
N ARG A 37 -3.16 3.38 -34.23
CA ARG A 37 -2.89 1.99 -33.83
C ARG A 37 -1.99 1.86 -32.61
N GLN A 38 -1.05 2.77 -32.40
CA GLN A 38 -0.13 2.71 -31.23
C GLN A 38 -0.81 3.16 -29.95
N VAL A 39 -1.76 4.09 -30.03
CA VAL A 39 -2.52 4.58 -28.88
C VAL A 39 -3.46 3.48 -28.34
N VAL A 40 -4.08 2.71 -29.19
CA VAL A 40 -5.01 1.62 -28.78
C VAL A 40 -4.25 0.47 -28.12
N SER A 41 -3.04 0.13 -28.59
CA SER A 41 -2.21 -0.92 -27.97
C SER A 41 -1.64 -0.52 -26.60
N SER A 42 -1.46 0.79 -26.34
CA SER A 42 -0.96 1.30 -25.07
C SER A 42 -1.98 1.30 -23.94
N LEU A 43 -3.27 1.14 -24.24
CA LEU A 43 -4.37 1.09 -23.26
C LEU A 43 -4.70 -0.34 -22.80
N ALA A 44 -4.09 -1.36 -23.38
CA ALA A 44 -4.35 -2.75 -23.02
C ALA A 44 -3.65 -3.10 -21.70
N VAL A 45 -4.41 -3.59 -20.73
CA VAL A 45 -3.86 -4.14 -19.49
C VAL A 45 -3.20 -5.47 -19.80
N LEU A 46 -1.94 -5.63 -19.40
CA LEU A 46 -1.18 -6.84 -19.66
C LEU A 46 -1.66 -8.01 -18.76
N PRO A 47 -1.55 -9.26 -19.23
CA PRO A 47 -1.87 -10.44 -18.40
C PRO A 47 -1.08 -10.49 -17.08
N THR A 48 0.18 -10.01 -17.07
CA THR A 48 1.01 -9.89 -15.88
C THR A 48 0.48 -8.86 -14.89
N GLN A 49 -0.03 -7.73 -15.38
CA GLN A 49 -0.68 -6.70 -14.54
C GLN A 49 -2.01 -7.21 -13.95
N MET A 50 -2.80 -7.96 -14.73
CA MET A 50 -4.03 -8.62 -14.21
C MET A 50 -3.68 -9.65 -13.15
N ARG A 51 -2.60 -10.42 -13.34
CA ARG A 51 -2.13 -11.38 -12.34
C ARG A 51 -1.62 -10.67 -11.08
N LEU A 52 -0.93 -9.53 -11.23
CA LEU A 52 -0.52 -8.70 -10.09
C LEU A 52 -1.73 -8.23 -9.27
N ALA A 53 -2.80 -7.77 -9.91
CA ALA A 53 -4.03 -7.36 -9.22
C ALA A 53 -4.61 -8.51 -8.36
N GLN A 54 -4.64 -9.73 -8.89
CA GLN A 54 -5.06 -10.93 -8.14
C GLN A 54 -4.14 -11.22 -6.95
N ILE A 55 -2.82 -11.06 -7.11
CA ILE A 55 -1.85 -11.25 -6.03
C ILE A 55 -2.07 -10.22 -4.92
N VAL A 56 -2.25 -8.95 -5.28
CA VAL A 56 -2.53 -7.85 -4.34
C VAL A 56 -3.81 -8.14 -3.55
N GLU A 57 -4.85 -8.61 -4.20
CA GLU A 57 -6.11 -8.98 -3.55
C GLU A 57 -5.94 -10.17 -2.60
N MET A 58 -5.21 -11.23 -3.00
CA MET A 58 -4.92 -12.36 -2.11
C MET A 58 -4.16 -11.93 -0.85
N ILE A 59 -3.17 -11.04 -0.97
CA ILE A 59 -2.42 -10.50 0.17
C ILE A 59 -3.35 -9.65 1.06
N HIS A 60 -4.21 -8.83 0.44
CA HIS A 60 -5.18 -8.02 1.17
C HIS A 60 -6.16 -8.90 1.97
N VAL A 61 -6.76 -9.91 1.34
CA VAL A 61 -7.69 -10.83 2.02
C VAL A 61 -6.98 -11.59 3.13
N ALA A 62 -5.74 -12.06 2.91
CA ALA A 62 -4.97 -12.73 3.95
C ALA A 62 -4.73 -11.83 5.17
N SER A 63 -4.35 -10.56 4.94
CA SER A 63 -4.18 -9.60 6.04
C SER A 63 -5.46 -9.37 6.81
N LEU A 64 -6.63 -9.31 6.15
CA LEU A 64 -7.91 -9.17 6.81
C LEU A 64 -8.26 -10.37 7.70
N LEU A 65 -7.94 -11.61 7.23
CA LEU A 65 -8.17 -12.82 8.03
C LEU A 65 -7.31 -12.84 9.29
N HIS A 66 -6.04 -12.41 9.18
CA HIS A 66 -5.13 -12.33 10.32
C HIS A 66 -5.53 -11.19 11.28
N ASP A 67 -5.87 -10.02 10.75
CA ASP A 67 -6.33 -8.87 11.53
C ASP A 67 -7.56 -9.21 12.38
N ASP A 68 -8.56 -9.90 11.81
CA ASP A 68 -9.76 -10.29 12.52
C ASP A 68 -9.47 -11.20 13.73
N VAL A 69 -8.42 -12.04 13.64
CA VAL A 69 -7.97 -12.87 14.77
C VAL A 69 -7.23 -12.02 15.80
N ILE A 70 -6.34 -11.12 15.37
CA ILE A 70 -5.53 -10.28 16.25
C ILE A 70 -6.40 -9.29 17.02
N ASP A 71 -7.35 -8.68 16.32
CA ASP A 71 -8.27 -7.68 16.89
C ASP A 71 -9.49 -8.31 17.61
N GLU A 72 -9.57 -9.66 17.65
CA GLU A 72 -10.71 -10.43 18.20
C GLU A 72 -12.07 -9.93 17.69
N SER A 73 -12.11 -9.53 16.42
CA SER A 73 -13.28 -8.88 15.84
C SER A 73 -14.43 -9.87 15.60
N PRO A 74 -15.62 -9.70 16.22
CA PRO A 74 -16.75 -10.60 15.99
C PRO A 74 -17.44 -10.36 14.64
N LEU A 75 -17.34 -9.14 14.13
CA LEU A 75 -18.02 -8.70 12.90
C LEU A 75 -17.08 -8.02 11.93
N ARG A 76 -17.29 -8.25 10.64
CA ARG A 76 -16.65 -7.52 9.54
C ARG A 76 -17.72 -7.07 8.54
N ARG A 77 -17.84 -5.74 8.34
CA ARG A 77 -18.82 -5.13 7.42
C ARG A 77 -20.27 -5.60 7.65
N GLY A 78 -20.64 -5.81 8.92
CA GLY A 78 -21.99 -6.22 9.31
C GLY A 78 -22.29 -7.73 9.24
N ALA A 79 -21.32 -8.55 8.77
CA ALA A 79 -21.40 -10.01 8.81
C ALA A 79 -20.45 -10.59 9.87
N ALA A 80 -20.64 -11.86 10.24
CA ALA A 80 -19.69 -12.55 11.12
C ALA A 80 -18.30 -12.56 10.48
N SER A 81 -17.27 -12.24 11.29
CA SER A 81 -15.88 -12.36 10.85
C SER A 81 -15.48 -13.83 10.63
N ALA A 82 -14.38 -14.07 9.91
CA ALA A 82 -13.91 -15.44 9.70
C ALA A 82 -13.60 -16.18 11.02
N PRO A 83 -12.92 -15.58 12.02
CA PRO A 83 -12.75 -16.22 13.32
C PRO A 83 -14.07 -16.54 14.05
N ALA A 84 -15.07 -15.65 13.95
CA ALA A 84 -16.37 -15.88 14.55
C ALA A 84 -17.16 -17.02 13.87
N ALA A 85 -17.01 -17.16 12.54
CA ALA A 85 -17.71 -18.18 11.76
C ALA A 85 -17.01 -19.54 11.76
N PHE A 86 -15.67 -19.57 11.70
CA PHE A 86 -14.87 -20.78 11.46
C PHE A 86 -13.83 -21.07 12.56
N GLY A 87 -13.60 -20.13 13.46
CA GLY A 87 -12.58 -20.19 14.51
C GLY A 87 -11.21 -19.68 14.06
N ASN A 88 -10.41 -19.28 15.06
CA ASN A 88 -9.11 -18.63 14.85
C ASN A 88 -8.13 -19.50 14.04
N LYS A 89 -8.09 -20.83 14.30
CA LYS A 89 -7.16 -21.75 13.63
C LYS A 89 -7.38 -21.77 12.12
N TYR A 90 -8.63 -21.89 11.68
CA TYR A 90 -8.95 -21.90 10.25
C TYR A 90 -8.73 -20.55 9.60
N SER A 91 -8.96 -19.45 10.32
CA SER A 91 -8.71 -18.10 9.81
C SER A 91 -7.21 -17.87 9.56
N ILE A 92 -6.35 -18.25 10.51
CA ILE A 92 -4.89 -18.17 10.35
C ILE A 92 -4.42 -19.02 9.17
N LEU A 93 -4.79 -20.30 9.15
CA LEU A 93 -4.39 -21.22 8.08
C LEU A 93 -4.90 -20.78 6.70
N GLY A 94 -6.10 -20.19 6.64
CA GLY A 94 -6.65 -19.62 5.42
C GLY A 94 -5.82 -18.42 4.92
N GLY A 95 -5.41 -17.53 5.81
CA GLY A 95 -4.52 -16.43 5.50
C GLY A 95 -3.15 -16.90 5.01
N ASP A 96 -2.53 -17.87 5.69
CA ASP A 96 -1.26 -18.46 5.30
C ASP A 96 -1.33 -19.17 3.93
N PHE A 97 -2.43 -19.88 3.68
CA PHE A 97 -2.68 -20.50 2.37
C PHE A 97 -2.71 -19.46 1.25
N LEU A 98 -3.44 -18.34 1.46
CA LEU A 98 -3.51 -17.25 0.48
C LEU A 98 -2.14 -16.59 0.26
N LEU A 99 -1.35 -16.36 1.31
CA LEU A 99 0.01 -15.83 1.20
C LEU A 99 0.93 -16.78 0.43
N GLY A 100 0.84 -18.08 0.69
CA GLY A 100 1.59 -19.10 -0.06
C GLY A 100 1.22 -19.12 -1.55
N ARG A 101 -0.08 -19.01 -1.87
CA ARG A 101 -0.57 -18.92 -3.26
C ARG A 101 -0.15 -17.62 -3.94
N ALA A 102 -0.22 -16.50 -3.23
CA ALA A 102 0.24 -15.20 -3.71
C ALA A 102 1.75 -15.24 -4.02
N SER A 103 2.58 -15.80 -3.13
CA SER A 103 4.03 -15.94 -3.32
C SER A 103 4.37 -16.79 -4.53
N ALA A 104 3.68 -17.94 -4.72
CA ALA A 104 3.86 -18.78 -5.89
C ALA A 104 3.42 -18.10 -7.20
N ALA A 105 2.36 -17.29 -7.17
CA ALA A 105 1.93 -16.51 -8.33
C ALA A 105 2.90 -15.37 -8.63
N LEU A 106 3.41 -14.69 -7.58
CA LEU A 106 4.34 -13.58 -7.66
C LEU A 106 5.67 -13.99 -8.32
N SER A 107 6.22 -15.15 -7.94
CA SER A 107 7.46 -15.66 -8.53
C SER A 107 7.35 -15.94 -10.04
N ARG A 108 6.13 -16.21 -10.53
CA ARG A 108 5.85 -16.48 -11.96
C ARG A 108 5.69 -15.19 -12.80
N LEU A 109 5.69 -14.02 -12.20
CA LEU A 109 5.65 -12.76 -12.95
C LEU A 109 6.96 -12.43 -13.67
N GLY A 110 8.06 -13.10 -13.27
CA GLY A 110 9.36 -12.99 -13.94
C GLY A 110 10.10 -11.66 -13.70
N SER A 111 9.71 -10.88 -12.69
CA SER A 111 10.36 -9.62 -12.32
C SER A 111 10.83 -9.66 -10.87
N MET A 112 12.14 -9.66 -10.65
CA MET A 112 12.72 -9.64 -9.31
C MET A 112 12.38 -8.35 -8.55
N GLU A 113 12.35 -7.20 -9.23
CA GLU A 113 11.93 -5.93 -8.63
C GLU A 113 10.51 -6.02 -8.07
N VAL A 114 9.59 -6.62 -8.83
CA VAL A 114 8.19 -6.79 -8.38
C VAL A 114 8.10 -7.77 -7.21
N VAL A 115 8.89 -8.86 -7.23
CA VAL A 115 8.96 -9.80 -6.10
C VAL A 115 9.44 -9.09 -4.84
N GLU A 116 10.51 -8.30 -4.90
CA GLU A 116 11.06 -7.56 -3.78
C GLU A 116 10.04 -6.54 -3.23
N LEU A 117 9.43 -5.75 -4.13
CA LEU A 117 8.42 -4.74 -3.75
C LEU A 117 7.25 -5.38 -3.00
N ILE A 118 6.65 -6.43 -3.56
CA ILE A 118 5.43 -7.03 -2.99
C ILE A 118 5.75 -7.86 -1.75
N SER A 119 6.86 -8.59 -1.71
CA SER A 119 7.27 -9.34 -0.51
C SER A 119 7.53 -8.41 0.68
N SER A 120 8.13 -7.24 0.45
CA SER A 120 8.36 -6.25 1.51
C SER A 120 7.08 -5.62 2.07
N VAL A 121 5.93 -5.76 1.38
CA VAL A 121 4.62 -5.33 1.92
C VAL A 121 4.22 -6.20 3.11
N ILE A 122 4.48 -7.50 3.06
CA ILE A 122 4.13 -8.43 4.15
C ILE A 122 4.85 -8.03 5.44
N ALA A 123 6.15 -7.70 5.35
CA ALA A 123 6.91 -7.18 6.48
C ALA A 123 6.34 -5.85 7.00
N ASN A 124 5.94 -4.94 6.10
CA ASN A 124 5.32 -3.67 6.48
C ASN A 124 3.99 -3.89 7.22
N LEU A 125 3.15 -4.82 6.78
CA LEU A 125 1.89 -5.15 7.45
C LEU A 125 2.14 -5.62 8.88
N VAL A 126 3.08 -6.55 9.08
CA VAL A 126 3.46 -7.05 10.42
C VAL A 126 4.02 -5.92 11.30
N GLU A 127 4.91 -5.07 10.78
CA GLU A 127 5.42 -3.90 11.50
C GLU A 127 4.29 -2.96 11.92
N GLY A 128 3.32 -2.72 11.04
CA GLY A 128 2.14 -1.90 11.30
C GLY A 128 1.26 -2.47 12.42
N GLU A 129 1.08 -3.80 12.48
CA GLU A 129 0.37 -4.48 13.57
C GLU A 129 1.11 -4.35 14.90
N ILE A 130 2.41 -4.60 14.91
CA ILE A 130 3.24 -4.44 16.13
C ILE A 130 3.14 -3.01 16.68
N LEU A 131 3.17 -2.00 15.79
CA LEU A 131 3.00 -0.60 16.21
C LEU A 131 1.60 -0.34 16.78
N GLN A 132 0.56 -0.96 16.23
CA GLN A 132 -0.79 -0.85 16.74
C GLN A 132 -0.92 -1.47 18.14
N MET A 133 -0.42 -2.69 18.33
CA MET A 133 -0.44 -3.37 19.62
C MET A 133 0.31 -2.58 20.71
N LYS A 134 1.51 -2.06 20.39
CA LYS A 134 2.29 -1.21 21.32
C LYS A 134 1.53 0.06 21.71
N ALA A 135 0.81 0.68 20.78
CA ALA A 135 0.02 1.88 21.06
C ALA A 135 -1.22 1.59 21.95
N VAL A 136 -1.71 0.35 21.94
CA VAL A 136 -2.83 -0.08 22.79
C VAL A 136 -2.33 -0.46 24.19
N HIS A 137 -1.24 -1.25 24.30
CA HIS A 137 -0.72 -1.74 25.58
C HIS A 137 0.15 -0.71 26.34
N GLY A 138 0.69 0.31 25.66
CA GLY A 138 1.48 1.38 26.29
C GLY A 138 0.64 2.48 26.94
N ARG A 139 -0.67 2.37 26.94
CA ARG A 139 -1.56 3.24 27.72
C ARG A 139 -1.78 2.62 29.10
N ASP A 140 -0.75 2.69 29.95
CA ASP A 140 -0.94 2.45 31.37
C ASP A 140 -1.97 3.44 31.91
N GLU A 141 -2.91 2.93 32.72
CA GLU A 141 -4.04 3.67 33.30
C GLU A 141 -3.64 4.85 34.20
N SER A 142 -2.35 5.04 34.45
CA SER A 142 -1.82 6.08 35.33
C SER A 142 -1.51 7.43 34.65
N GLU A 143 -1.50 7.51 33.33
CA GLU A 143 -1.37 8.77 32.59
C GLU A 143 -2.69 9.16 31.92
N GLN A 144 -3.56 9.80 32.69
CA GLN A 144 -4.59 10.73 32.16
C GLN A 144 -3.87 11.95 31.54
N VAL A 145 -2.93 11.71 30.64
CA VAL A 145 -2.30 12.76 29.86
C VAL A 145 -3.27 13.10 28.74
N ARG A 146 -3.75 14.35 28.78
CA ARG A 146 -4.44 15.02 27.68
C ARG A 146 -3.86 14.54 26.34
N PRO A 147 -4.71 14.28 25.31
CA PRO A 147 -4.20 13.98 24.00
C PRO A 147 -3.35 15.18 23.58
N ALA A 148 -2.04 15.08 23.77
CA ALA A 148 -1.12 16.04 23.19
C ALA A 148 -1.34 15.91 21.68
N LEU A 149 -1.95 16.91 21.08
CA LEU A 149 -1.98 17.18 19.65
C LEU A 149 -0.51 17.49 19.21
N GLY A 150 0.42 16.59 19.56
CA GLY A 150 1.82 16.71 19.24
C GLY A 150 2.08 16.15 17.86
N LYS A 151 3.01 16.78 17.14
CA LYS A 151 3.52 16.30 15.83
C LYS A 151 3.91 14.82 15.86
N ASP A 152 4.36 14.30 17.00
CA ASP A 152 4.79 12.91 17.17
C ASP A 152 3.64 11.91 17.07
N ASN A 153 2.48 12.20 17.68
CA ASN A 153 1.31 11.33 17.57
C ASN A 153 0.74 11.28 16.15
N TRP A 154 0.81 12.40 15.43
CA TRP A 154 0.41 12.46 14.03
C TRP A 154 1.37 11.65 13.14
N ASN A 155 2.66 11.76 13.36
CA ASN A 155 3.67 10.99 12.64
C ASN A 155 3.51 9.48 12.87
N ILE A 156 3.29 9.05 14.11
CA ILE A 156 3.02 7.64 14.46
C ILE A 156 1.76 7.15 13.75
N TYR A 157 0.69 7.95 13.77
CA TYR A 157 -0.56 7.62 13.08
C TYR A 157 -0.36 7.44 11.58
N LEU A 158 0.32 8.37 10.93
CA LEU A 158 0.59 8.31 9.51
C LEU A 158 1.52 7.13 9.15
N ARG A 159 2.54 6.86 9.96
CA ARG A 159 3.40 5.69 9.79
C ARG A 159 2.60 4.40 9.85
N LYS A 160 1.75 4.24 10.84
CA LYS A 160 0.86 3.08 10.96
C LYS A 160 -0.05 2.95 9.73
N THR A 161 -0.68 4.06 9.31
CA THR A 161 -1.54 4.12 8.14
C THR A 161 -0.81 3.71 6.86
N TYR A 162 0.44 4.18 6.69
CA TYR A 162 1.27 3.78 5.58
C TYR A 162 1.57 2.27 5.62
N LEU A 163 2.04 1.75 6.73
CA LEU A 163 2.44 0.35 6.86
C LEU A 163 1.27 -0.61 6.64
N LYS A 164 0.12 -0.34 7.26
CA LYS A 164 -1.06 -1.21 7.19
C LYS A 164 -1.86 -1.12 5.89
N THR A 165 -1.87 0.02 5.22
CA THR A 165 -2.76 0.24 4.06
C THR A 165 -2.03 0.78 2.84
N ALA A 166 -1.34 1.92 2.99
CA ALA A 166 -0.82 2.61 1.82
C ALA A 166 0.38 1.91 1.17
N SER A 167 1.14 1.09 1.92
CA SER A 167 2.30 0.37 1.39
C SER A 167 1.93 -0.63 0.30
N LEU A 168 0.85 -1.39 0.47
CA LEU A 168 0.37 -2.34 -0.54
C LEU A 168 -0.08 -1.60 -1.81
N MET A 169 -0.82 -0.50 -1.68
CA MET A 169 -1.27 0.31 -2.81
C MET A 169 -0.09 0.98 -3.53
N ALA A 170 0.87 1.54 -2.78
CA ALA A 170 2.05 2.19 -3.34
C ALA A 170 2.93 1.22 -4.13
N LYS A 171 3.29 0.10 -3.51
CA LYS A 171 4.16 -0.91 -4.11
C LYS A 171 3.45 -1.67 -5.22
N GLY A 172 2.14 -1.92 -5.09
CA GLY A 172 1.31 -2.49 -6.16
C GLY A 172 1.25 -1.60 -7.40
N SER A 173 1.02 -0.28 -7.22
CA SER A 173 1.01 0.68 -8.33
C SER A 173 2.37 0.77 -9.03
N ARG A 174 3.48 0.83 -8.25
CA ARG A 174 4.84 0.78 -8.83
C ARG A 174 5.08 -0.52 -9.59
N SER A 175 4.70 -1.65 -9.03
CA SER A 175 4.84 -2.96 -9.67
C SER A 175 4.06 -3.06 -10.98
N ALA A 176 2.90 -2.42 -11.07
CA ALA A 176 2.09 -2.41 -12.30
C ALA A 176 2.82 -1.70 -13.45
N VAL A 177 3.50 -0.58 -13.21
CA VAL A 177 4.27 0.12 -14.25
C VAL A 177 5.58 -0.59 -14.58
N VAL A 178 6.21 -1.27 -13.60
CA VAL A 178 7.38 -2.14 -13.86
C VAL A 178 7.00 -3.27 -14.81
N LEU A 179 5.88 -3.96 -14.56
CA LEU A 179 5.35 -5.01 -15.43
C LEU A 179 4.88 -4.47 -16.79
N GLY A 180 4.53 -3.18 -16.85
CA GLY A 180 4.23 -2.46 -18.08
C GLY A 180 5.45 -2.12 -18.93
N GLY A 181 6.67 -2.47 -18.48
CA GLY A 181 7.93 -2.24 -19.22
C GLY A 181 8.67 -0.95 -18.84
N CYS A 182 8.27 -0.28 -17.75
CA CYS A 182 8.97 0.89 -17.25
C CYS A 182 10.39 0.52 -16.81
N ARG A 183 11.39 1.23 -17.35
CA ARG A 183 12.81 0.94 -17.14
C ARG A 183 13.34 1.61 -15.86
N GLU A 184 14.54 1.19 -15.46
CA GLU A 184 15.27 1.84 -14.37
C GLU A 184 15.53 3.32 -14.70
N GLY A 185 15.34 4.20 -13.68
CA GLY A 185 15.51 5.65 -13.86
C GLY A 185 14.33 6.40 -14.46
N GLU A 186 13.30 5.72 -14.96
CA GLU A 186 12.10 6.40 -15.45
C GLU A 186 11.22 6.91 -14.30
N ILE A 187 10.79 8.16 -14.40
CA ILE A 187 10.00 8.86 -13.38
C ILE A 187 8.66 8.16 -13.06
N TRP A 188 8.13 7.39 -14.00
CA TRP A 188 6.81 6.76 -13.86
C TRP A 188 6.73 5.76 -12.71
N LYS A 189 7.84 5.12 -12.32
CA LYS A 189 7.92 4.26 -11.14
C LYS A 189 7.62 5.05 -9.87
N GLU A 190 8.20 6.24 -9.74
CA GLU A 190 8.04 7.12 -8.58
C GLU A 190 6.64 7.77 -8.58
N VAL A 191 6.15 8.18 -9.74
CA VAL A 191 4.78 8.73 -9.90
C VAL A 191 3.74 7.70 -9.50
N ALA A 192 3.84 6.47 -9.98
CA ALA A 192 2.91 5.38 -9.63
C ALA A 192 2.98 5.03 -8.14
N TYR A 193 4.18 4.98 -7.57
CA TYR A 193 4.36 4.76 -6.14
C TYR A 193 3.70 5.86 -5.31
N ALA A 194 3.96 7.13 -5.63
CA ALA A 194 3.40 8.28 -4.94
C ALA A 194 1.87 8.33 -5.07
N TYR A 195 1.33 7.99 -6.24
CA TYR A 195 -0.12 7.89 -6.47
C TYR A 195 -0.74 6.85 -5.53
N GLY A 196 -0.25 5.62 -5.54
CA GLY A 196 -0.78 4.53 -4.70
C GLY A 196 -0.66 4.85 -3.21
N ARG A 197 0.49 5.40 -2.77
CA ARG A 197 0.71 5.84 -1.38
C ARG A 197 -0.31 6.89 -0.95
N ASN A 198 -0.47 7.94 -1.72
CA ASN A 198 -1.35 9.06 -1.36
C ASN A 198 -2.82 8.63 -1.36
N LEU A 199 -3.21 7.78 -2.31
CA LEU A 199 -4.56 7.20 -2.35
C LEU A 199 -4.82 6.34 -1.11
N GLY A 200 -3.88 5.49 -0.69
CA GLY A 200 -4.00 4.65 0.50
C GLY A 200 -4.09 5.45 1.79
N ILE A 201 -3.30 6.53 1.92
CA ILE A 201 -3.38 7.44 3.06
C ILE A 201 -4.73 8.17 3.07
N ALA A 202 -5.17 8.73 1.94
CA ALA A 202 -6.44 9.43 1.83
C ALA A 202 -7.63 8.52 2.19
N PHE A 203 -7.61 7.27 1.73
CA PHE A 203 -8.63 6.27 2.06
C PHE A 203 -8.79 6.06 3.57
N GLN A 204 -7.68 6.04 4.32
CA GLN A 204 -7.72 5.85 5.78
C GLN A 204 -8.07 7.11 6.56
N VAL A 205 -7.75 8.29 6.03
CA VAL A 205 -8.00 9.58 6.70
C VAL A 205 -9.45 10.02 6.50
N SER A 206 -10.02 9.84 5.31
CA SER A 206 -11.37 10.28 4.93
C SER A 206 -12.48 9.82 5.88
N PRO A 207 -12.61 8.53 6.28
CA PRO A 207 -13.66 8.09 7.20
C PRO A 207 -13.55 8.70 8.61
N LYS A 208 -12.34 9.11 9.01
CA LYS A 208 -12.13 9.75 10.33
C LYS A 208 -12.55 11.21 10.31
N ILE A 209 -12.31 11.92 9.21
CA ILE A 209 -12.73 13.31 9.03
C ILE A 209 -14.26 13.40 9.05
N SER A 210 -14.96 12.51 8.36
CA SER A 210 -16.43 12.50 8.35
C SER A 210 -17.04 12.21 9.73
N ARG A 211 -16.38 11.38 10.57
CA ARG A 211 -16.83 11.12 11.95
C ARG A 211 -16.61 12.31 12.89
N LEU A 212 -15.72 13.23 12.55
CA LEU A 212 -15.46 14.45 13.32
C LEU A 212 -16.40 15.62 12.93
N GLY A 213 -17.34 15.40 12.01
CA GLY A 213 -18.28 16.44 11.57
C GLY A 213 -17.64 17.58 10.77
N LEU A 214 -16.45 17.34 10.19
CA LEU A 214 -15.67 18.30 9.42
C LEU A 214 -15.81 18.08 7.89
N GLY A 215 -16.94 17.50 7.46
CA GLY A 215 -17.29 17.25 6.06
C GLY A 215 -18.50 18.05 5.62
#